data_258f1432fb600cff23d95881b457cd18
#
_entry.id   258f1432fb600cff23d95881b457cd18
#
_cell.length_a   1.000
_cell.length_b   1.000
_cell.length_c   1.000
_cell.angle_alpha   90.00
_cell.angle_beta   90.00
_cell.angle_gamma   90.00
#
_symmetry.space_group_name_H-M   'P 1'
#
loop_
_entity.id
_entity.type
_entity.pdbx_description
1 polymer ?
#
loop_
_entity_poly.entity_id
_entity_poly.type
_entity_poly.pdbx_seq_one_letter_code
_entity_poly.pdbx_strand_id
1 'polypeptide(L)'
;MKAFVVIATKGRSKETYTLLEYLDRQTDIPAHVVIVGSEDKDVEGLASHPSVTEGRAHILLSRAGLTIQRNVGLDALAPKVAGLDAKEWFVTFYDDDFRPAPNWLESAGQALKDSPHIVGITGNVLADGVNSEFGVSEEDAVRYLNGDKAPESHWSFAHSVKTLTGLYGCNMAYRGTVATALRFDENLPMYGWQEDFDYSSRARQYGQVVLMPTCRGVHLGVSSGRTSGVRFGYSQIANPIFLARKGSMTWRTAAKLMSKNFIANVAKTLFMIRIKDFPGRLKGNFQAVRDLMTGKLNPLHVLDI
;
A
#
# COMPACT_ATOMS: atom_id res chain seq x y z
N MET A 1 18.72 6.32 10.36
CA MET A 1 17.45 6.98 10.79
C MET A 1 16.61 5.96 11.51
N LYS A 2 15.79 6.33 12.50
CA LYS A 2 14.90 5.35 13.16
C LYS A 2 13.75 4.94 12.25
N ALA A 3 13.58 3.65 12.04
CA ALA A 3 12.49 3.09 11.23
C ALA A 3 11.29 2.76 12.12
N PHE A 4 10.09 3.16 11.70
CA PHE A 4 8.81 2.74 12.26
C PHE A 4 8.00 2.05 11.16
N VAL A 5 7.15 1.11 11.53
CA VAL A 5 6.35 0.35 10.56
C VAL A 5 4.87 0.40 10.93
N VAL A 6 4.01 0.57 9.94
CA VAL A 6 2.55 0.45 10.06
C VAL A 6 2.09 -0.62 9.07
N ILE A 7 1.35 -1.60 9.57
CA ILE A 7 0.74 -2.69 8.79
C ILE A 7 -0.76 -2.62 8.99
N ALA A 8 -1.49 -2.40 7.90
CA ALA A 8 -2.95 -2.57 7.89
C ALA A 8 -3.27 -3.97 7.39
N THR A 9 -4.08 -4.72 8.13
CA THR A 9 -4.44 -6.09 7.75
C THR A 9 -5.94 -6.33 7.80
N LYS A 10 -6.43 -7.22 6.91
CA LYS A 10 -7.80 -7.68 6.88
C LYS A 10 -7.91 -9.10 6.35
N GLY A 11 -8.28 -10.04 7.25
CA GLY A 11 -8.44 -11.47 6.92
C GLY A 11 -7.14 -12.17 6.54
N ARG A 12 -5.97 -11.67 7.01
CA ARG A 12 -4.64 -12.14 6.63
C ARG A 12 -3.67 -12.18 7.82
N SER A 13 -4.14 -12.67 8.96
CA SER A 13 -3.31 -12.75 10.17
C SER A 13 -2.05 -13.60 9.99
N LYS A 14 -2.13 -14.67 9.17
CA LYS A 14 -0.97 -15.53 8.87
C LYS A 14 0.10 -14.80 8.06
N GLU A 15 -0.32 -14.07 7.02
CA GLU A 15 0.56 -13.26 6.18
C GLU A 15 1.23 -12.17 7.02
N THR A 16 0.46 -11.54 7.92
CA THR A 16 0.97 -10.54 8.86
C THR A 16 1.97 -11.15 9.84
N TYR A 17 1.70 -12.36 10.35
CA TYR A 17 2.64 -13.07 11.23
C TYR A 17 3.98 -13.30 10.52
N THR A 18 3.93 -13.82 9.29
CA THR A 18 5.13 -14.04 8.48
C THR A 18 5.85 -12.72 8.17
N LEU A 19 5.12 -11.63 7.86
CA LEU A 19 5.75 -10.32 7.67
C LEU A 19 6.52 -9.85 8.92
N LEU A 20 5.99 -10.09 10.12
CA LEU A 20 6.71 -9.78 11.36
C LEU A 20 8.02 -10.56 11.47
N GLU A 21 8.06 -11.83 11.05
CA GLU A 21 9.31 -12.62 11.00
C GLU A 21 10.34 -12.00 10.03
N TYR A 22 9.89 -11.43 8.87
CA TYR A 22 10.76 -10.71 7.96
C TYR A 22 11.26 -9.39 8.57
N LEU A 23 10.44 -8.73 9.38
CA LEU A 23 10.85 -7.50 10.08
C LEU A 23 11.83 -7.78 11.21
N ASP A 24 11.71 -8.91 11.90
CA ASP A 24 12.67 -9.33 12.93
C ASP A 24 14.04 -9.71 12.35
N ARG A 25 14.10 -10.03 11.05
CA ARG A 25 15.34 -10.35 10.33
C ARG A 25 15.94 -9.15 9.57
N GLN A 26 15.37 -7.94 9.72
CA GLN A 26 15.95 -6.75 9.11
C GLN A 26 17.31 -6.44 9.72
N THR A 27 18.26 -6.00 8.90
CA THR A 27 19.60 -5.51 9.36
C THR A 27 19.48 -4.28 10.24
N ASP A 28 18.45 -3.43 9.97
CA ASP A 28 18.03 -2.33 10.84
C ASP A 28 16.61 -2.65 11.34
N ILE A 29 16.54 -3.24 12.53
CA ILE A 29 15.26 -3.67 13.13
C ILE A 29 14.39 -2.42 13.39
N PRO A 30 13.09 -2.43 13.04
CA PRO A 30 12.22 -1.29 13.28
C PRO A 30 12.12 -0.97 14.78
N ALA A 31 12.20 0.31 15.12
CA ALA A 31 12.09 0.78 16.49
C ALA A 31 10.70 0.48 17.10
N HIS A 32 9.68 0.43 16.26
CA HIS A 32 8.33 -0.01 16.65
C HIS A 32 7.50 -0.39 15.43
N VAL A 33 6.62 -1.38 15.58
CA VAL A 33 5.66 -1.83 14.57
C VAL A 33 4.24 -1.65 15.11
N VAL A 34 3.35 -1.05 14.34
CA VAL A 34 1.92 -0.96 14.64
C VAL A 34 1.15 -1.78 13.63
N ILE A 35 0.38 -2.75 14.12
CA ILE A 35 -0.49 -3.62 13.32
C ILE A 35 -1.92 -3.19 13.58
N VAL A 36 -2.67 -2.88 12.53
CA VAL A 36 -4.06 -2.44 12.65
C VAL A 36 -4.97 -3.37 11.86
N GLY A 37 -5.76 -4.17 12.60
CA GLY A 37 -6.86 -4.97 12.06
C GLY A 37 -8.19 -4.22 12.07
N SER A 38 -9.23 -4.80 11.51
CA SER A 38 -10.60 -4.28 11.59
C SER A 38 -11.52 -5.12 12.49
N GLU A 39 -11.13 -6.33 12.77
CA GLU A 39 -11.85 -7.29 13.64
C GLU A 39 -10.85 -8.32 14.21
N ASP A 40 -11.23 -9.02 15.29
CA ASP A 40 -10.33 -9.94 16.01
C ASP A 40 -9.69 -11.00 15.11
N LYS A 41 -10.43 -11.52 14.13
CA LYS A 41 -9.90 -12.52 13.19
C LYS A 41 -8.76 -12.00 12.30
N ASP A 42 -8.70 -10.68 12.07
CA ASP A 42 -7.63 -10.07 11.27
C ASP A 42 -6.27 -10.14 11.96
N VAL A 43 -6.30 -10.26 13.28
CA VAL A 43 -5.11 -10.25 14.16
C VAL A 43 -4.98 -11.54 14.98
N GLU A 44 -5.75 -12.57 14.65
CA GLU A 44 -5.73 -13.86 15.34
C GLU A 44 -4.34 -14.48 15.34
N GLY A 45 -3.86 -14.92 16.52
CA GLY A 45 -2.53 -15.52 16.69
C GLY A 45 -1.37 -14.53 16.76
N LEU A 46 -1.54 -13.26 16.37
CA LEU A 46 -0.43 -12.28 16.39
C LEU A 46 0.04 -11.93 17.80
N ALA A 47 -0.81 -12.04 18.82
CA ALA A 47 -0.47 -11.74 20.21
C ALA A 47 0.65 -12.66 20.76
N SER A 48 0.85 -13.85 20.18
CA SER A 48 1.89 -14.79 20.54
C SER A 48 3.23 -14.55 19.84
N HIS A 49 3.28 -13.63 18.85
CA HIS A 49 4.52 -13.34 18.12
C HIS A 49 5.56 -12.68 19.06
N PRO A 50 6.87 -13.06 18.99
CA PRO A 50 7.91 -12.51 19.84
C PRO A 50 7.97 -10.97 19.83
N SER A 51 7.85 -10.33 18.67
CA SER A 51 7.83 -8.86 18.56
C SER A 51 6.69 -8.23 19.36
N VAL A 52 5.53 -8.91 19.50
CA VAL A 52 4.39 -8.41 20.28
C VAL A 52 4.60 -8.65 21.76
N THR A 53 5.02 -9.85 22.15
CA THR A 53 5.26 -10.21 23.56
C THR A 53 6.40 -9.41 24.19
N GLU A 54 7.39 -9.01 23.40
CA GLU A 54 8.52 -8.16 23.81
C GLU A 54 8.19 -6.64 23.73
N GLY A 55 7.00 -6.26 23.28
CA GLY A 55 6.56 -4.86 23.19
C GLY A 55 7.14 -4.06 22.01
N ARG A 56 7.83 -4.72 21.06
CA ARG A 56 8.34 -4.11 19.82
C ARG A 56 7.23 -3.91 18.78
N ALA A 57 6.20 -4.74 18.80
CA ALA A 57 5.01 -4.58 17.96
C ALA A 57 3.75 -4.37 18.82
N HIS A 58 2.79 -3.62 18.31
CA HIS A 58 1.54 -3.29 18.96
C HIS A 58 0.35 -3.58 18.03
N ILE A 59 -0.68 -4.24 18.58
CA ILE A 59 -1.88 -4.62 17.83
C ILE A 59 -3.01 -3.70 18.23
N LEU A 60 -3.72 -3.15 17.22
CA LEU A 60 -4.88 -2.31 17.37
C LEU A 60 -6.02 -2.78 16.47
N LEU A 61 -7.24 -2.44 16.86
CA LEU A 61 -8.43 -2.58 16.02
C LEU A 61 -8.99 -1.20 15.69
N SER A 62 -9.50 -1.06 14.47
CA SER A 62 -10.17 0.16 14.01
C SER A 62 -11.40 -0.17 13.16
N ARG A 63 -12.11 0.84 12.68
CA ARG A 63 -13.08 0.65 11.60
C ARG A 63 -12.36 0.13 10.35
N ALA A 64 -13.04 -0.75 9.60
CA ALA A 64 -12.52 -1.29 8.36
C ALA A 64 -12.28 -0.19 7.30
N GLY A 65 -11.12 -0.22 6.67
CA GLY A 65 -10.71 0.69 5.60
C GLY A 65 -9.21 0.94 5.66
N LEU A 66 -8.52 0.69 4.54
CA LEU A 66 -7.06 0.79 4.47
C LEU A 66 -6.53 2.17 4.93
N THR A 67 -7.18 3.25 4.46
CA THR A 67 -6.84 4.63 4.84
C THR A 67 -7.04 4.90 6.32
N ILE A 68 -8.13 4.39 6.89
CA ILE A 68 -8.46 4.52 8.32
C ILE A 68 -7.43 3.75 9.15
N GLN A 69 -7.16 2.49 8.80
CA GLN A 69 -6.20 1.64 9.52
C GLN A 69 -4.80 2.25 9.50
N ARG A 70 -4.35 2.79 8.36
CA ARG A 70 -3.05 3.47 8.28
C ARG A 70 -3.01 4.76 9.10
N ASN A 71 -4.10 5.54 9.16
CA ASN A 71 -4.19 6.71 10.01
C ASN A 71 -4.14 6.35 11.50
N VAL A 72 -4.89 5.33 11.92
CA VAL A 72 -4.83 4.81 13.30
C VAL A 72 -3.40 4.36 13.64
N GLY A 73 -2.71 3.70 12.70
CA GLY A 73 -1.31 3.34 12.86
C GLY A 73 -0.39 4.55 13.04
N LEU A 74 -0.58 5.62 12.26
CA LEU A 74 0.17 6.88 12.42
C LEU A 74 -0.10 7.55 13.77
N ASP A 75 -1.36 7.58 14.21
CA ASP A 75 -1.74 8.18 15.48
C ASP A 75 -1.16 7.40 16.67
N ALA A 76 -1.10 6.06 16.58
CA ALA A 76 -0.47 5.21 17.56
C ALA A 76 1.06 5.38 17.64
N LEU A 77 1.69 5.80 16.54
CA LEU A 77 3.12 6.13 16.54
C LEU A 77 3.42 7.50 17.16
N ALA A 78 2.45 8.42 17.22
CA ALA A 78 2.69 9.79 17.71
C ALA A 78 3.41 9.85 19.07
N PRO A 79 3.02 9.09 20.12
CA PRO A 79 3.75 9.09 21.39
C PRO A 79 5.15 8.47 21.30
N LYS A 80 5.40 7.56 20.34
CA LYS A 80 6.69 6.90 20.15
C LYS A 80 7.71 7.80 19.46
N VAL A 81 7.25 8.76 18.67
CA VAL A 81 8.08 9.74 17.96
C VAL A 81 8.12 11.12 18.66
N ALA A 82 7.36 11.28 19.74
CA ALA A 82 7.36 12.49 20.52
C ALA A 82 8.77 12.82 21.04
N GLY A 83 9.26 14.02 20.75
CA GLY A 83 10.61 14.46 21.11
C GLY A 83 11.72 14.02 20.13
N LEU A 84 11.43 13.24 19.10
CA LEU A 84 12.38 12.98 18.02
C LEU A 84 12.31 14.11 16.96
N ASP A 85 13.47 14.49 16.44
CA ASP A 85 13.47 15.34 15.23
C ASP A 85 12.81 14.56 14.07
N ALA A 86 11.81 15.17 13.44
CA ALA A 86 11.08 14.57 12.33
C ALA A 86 11.97 14.26 11.10
N LYS A 87 13.18 14.79 11.06
CA LYS A 87 14.18 14.48 10.02
C LYS A 87 15.00 13.22 10.33
N GLU A 88 14.94 12.70 11.57
CA GLU A 88 15.75 11.58 12.02
C GLU A 88 15.02 10.25 12.06
N TRP A 89 13.74 10.23 11.68
CA TRP A 89 12.95 9.01 11.58
C TRP A 89 12.11 8.98 10.31
N PHE A 90 11.62 7.79 9.99
CA PHE A 90 10.68 7.55 8.91
C PHE A 90 9.68 6.46 9.28
N VAL A 91 8.54 6.47 8.63
CA VAL A 91 7.55 5.39 8.73
C VAL A 91 7.46 4.65 7.41
N THR A 92 7.42 3.32 7.48
CA THR A 92 7.16 2.45 6.33
C THR A 92 5.78 1.83 6.47
N PHE A 93 5.00 1.91 5.41
CA PHE A 93 3.74 1.17 5.27
C PHE A 93 4.03 -0.06 4.43
N TYR A 94 3.76 -1.23 4.99
CA TYR A 94 3.77 -2.48 4.24
C TYR A 94 2.35 -3.03 4.15
N ASP A 95 2.00 -3.59 2.98
CA ASP A 95 0.87 -4.51 2.91
C ASP A 95 1.25 -5.82 3.61
N ASP A 96 0.28 -6.46 4.25
CA ASP A 96 0.49 -7.66 5.07
C ASP A 96 1.08 -8.85 4.29
N ASP A 97 0.94 -8.84 2.97
CA ASP A 97 1.48 -9.83 2.04
C ASP A 97 2.73 -9.33 1.26
N PHE A 98 3.42 -8.32 1.76
CA PHE A 98 4.72 -7.90 1.26
C PHE A 98 5.86 -8.61 2.01
N ARG A 99 6.93 -9.00 1.30
CA ARG A 99 8.13 -9.65 1.84
C ARG A 99 9.36 -8.80 1.54
N PRO A 100 9.80 -7.95 2.50
CA PRO A 100 10.98 -7.10 2.30
C PRO A 100 12.28 -7.92 2.34
N ALA A 101 13.26 -7.52 1.54
CA ALA A 101 14.63 -8.02 1.69
C ALA A 101 15.20 -7.62 3.06
N PRO A 102 16.16 -8.38 3.63
CA PRO A 102 16.70 -8.12 4.97
C PRO A 102 17.27 -6.71 5.18
N ASN A 103 17.72 -6.04 4.14
CA ASN A 103 18.29 -4.70 4.19
C ASN A 103 17.33 -3.58 3.74
N TRP A 104 16.02 -3.85 3.67
CA TRP A 104 15.08 -2.87 3.11
C TRP A 104 15.02 -1.58 3.96
N LEU A 105 14.86 -1.71 5.29
CA LEU A 105 14.75 -0.57 6.21
C LEU A 105 16.07 0.20 6.33
N GLU A 106 17.21 -0.50 6.39
CA GLU A 106 18.54 0.10 6.38
C GLU A 106 18.77 0.92 5.10
N SER A 107 18.47 0.33 3.92
CA SER A 107 18.60 1.00 2.63
C SER A 107 17.74 2.25 2.52
N ALA A 108 16.49 2.19 3.00
CA ALA A 108 15.59 3.33 3.02
C ALA A 108 16.10 4.43 3.98
N GLY A 109 16.50 4.04 5.19
CA GLY A 109 17.05 4.96 6.19
C GLY A 109 18.32 5.67 5.71
N GLN A 110 19.23 4.94 5.04
CA GLN A 110 20.45 5.49 4.46
C GLN A 110 20.14 6.45 3.30
N ALA A 111 19.26 6.06 2.38
CA ALA A 111 18.85 6.92 1.27
C ALA A 111 18.21 8.23 1.72
N LEU A 112 17.34 8.15 2.73
CA LEU A 112 16.74 9.34 3.34
C LEU A 112 17.78 10.21 4.06
N LYS A 113 18.78 9.63 4.70
CA LYS A 113 19.86 10.36 5.38
C LYS A 113 20.74 11.10 4.38
N ASP A 114 21.17 10.40 3.32
CA ASP A 114 22.13 10.94 2.32
C ASP A 114 21.47 11.96 1.38
N SER A 115 20.15 11.92 1.24
CA SER A 115 19.40 12.77 0.32
C SER A 115 18.24 13.49 1.03
N PRO A 116 18.50 14.61 1.71
CA PRO A 116 17.47 15.34 2.48
C PRO A 116 16.26 15.80 1.65
N HIS A 117 16.42 15.94 0.34
CA HIS A 117 15.33 16.30 -0.59
C HIS A 117 14.40 15.12 -0.92
N ILE A 118 14.79 13.87 -0.61
CA ILE A 118 13.91 12.71 -0.72
C ILE A 118 13.06 12.63 0.56
N VAL A 119 11.74 12.60 0.38
CA VAL A 119 10.77 12.53 1.47
C VAL A 119 9.91 11.27 1.45
N GLY A 120 9.92 10.54 0.33
CA GLY A 120 9.19 9.29 0.19
C GLY A 120 9.93 8.31 -0.71
N ILE A 121 9.84 7.03 -0.37
CA ILE A 121 10.51 5.91 -1.06
C ILE A 121 9.52 4.77 -1.27
N THR A 122 9.55 4.17 -2.47
CA THR A 122 9.08 2.80 -2.71
C THR A 122 10.25 1.97 -3.22
N GLY A 123 10.28 0.68 -2.90
CA GLY A 123 11.33 -0.21 -3.33
C GLY A 123 11.03 -0.94 -4.65
N ASN A 124 12.02 -1.62 -5.18
CA ASN A 124 11.86 -2.57 -6.27
C ASN A 124 10.99 -3.75 -5.85
N VAL A 125 9.92 -3.99 -6.61
CA VAL A 125 9.11 -5.20 -6.51
C VAL A 125 9.67 -6.24 -7.48
N LEU A 126 10.28 -7.28 -6.92
CA LEU A 126 10.96 -8.34 -7.69
C LEU A 126 9.97 -9.29 -8.37
N ALA A 127 8.82 -9.50 -7.75
CA ALA A 127 7.66 -10.20 -8.31
C ALA A 127 6.38 -9.65 -7.67
N ASP A 128 5.30 -9.60 -8.46
CA ASP A 128 4.00 -9.08 -8.03
C ASP A 128 2.87 -10.04 -8.38
N GLY A 129 2.37 -10.76 -7.37
CA GLY A 129 1.30 -11.74 -7.50
C GLY A 129 -0.10 -11.15 -7.71
N VAL A 130 -0.29 -9.83 -7.65
CA VAL A 130 -1.62 -9.19 -7.73
C VAL A 130 -2.38 -9.58 -9.00
N ASN A 131 -1.67 -9.80 -10.11
CA ASN A 131 -2.27 -10.14 -11.41
C ASN A 131 -2.17 -11.62 -11.76
N SER A 132 -1.55 -12.46 -10.94
CA SER A 132 -1.53 -13.90 -11.10
C SER A 132 -2.78 -14.54 -10.51
N GLU A 133 -3.07 -15.77 -10.89
CA GLU A 133 -4.19 -16.56 -10.37
C GLU A 133 -3.93 -17.00 -8.93
N PHE A 134 -2.70 -17.41 -8.62
CA PHE A 134 -2.31 -18.00 -7.34
C PHE A 134 -1.43 -17.10 -6.48
N GLY A 135 -1.08 -15.90 -6.96
CA GLY A 135 -0.10 -15.05 -6.29
C GLY A 135 1.34 -15.53 -6.50
N VAL A 136 2.25 -15.08 -5.65
CA VAL A 136 3.62 -15.57 -5.52
C VAL A 136 3.69 -16.38 -4.22
N SER A 137 4.23 -17.61 -4.26
CA SER A 137 4.40 -18.42 -3.05
C SER A 137 5.51 -17.88 -2.14
N GLU A 138 5.47 -18.24 -0.85
CA GLU A 138 6.56 -17.89 0.09
C GLU A 138 7.90 -18.47 -0.36
N GLU A 139 7.93 -19.69 -0.91
CA GLU A 139 9.13 -20.33 -1.44
C GLU A 139 9.71 -19.51 -2.61
N ASP A 140 8.86 -19.10 -3.55
CA ASP A 140 9.30 -18.26 -4.67
C ASP A 140 9.73 -16.86 -4.20
N ALA A 141 9.06 -16.29 -3.19
CA ALA A 141 9.48 -15.02 -2.61
C ALA A 141 10.91 -15.10 -2.06
N VAL A 142 11.25 -16.16 -1.33
CA VAL A 142 12.62 -16.40 -0.84
C VAL A 142 13.60 -16.52 -2.00
N ARG A 143 13.26 -17.25 -3.07
CA ARG A 143 14.13 -17.41 -4.26
C ARG A 143 14.39 -16.08 -4.98
N TYR A 144 13.35 -15.21 -5.10
CA TYR A 144 13.53 -13.87 -5.65
C TYR A 144 14.44 -13.00 -4.77
N LEU A 145 14.24 -13.04 -3.45
CA LEU A 145 15.04 -12.26 -2.50
C LEU A 145 16.50 -12.66 -2.46
N ASN A 146 16.79 -13.97 -2.59
CA ASN A 146 18.14 -14.52 -2.65
C ASN A 146 18.83 -14.32 -4.02
N GLY A 147 18.07 -13.94 -5.07
CA GLY A 147 18.58 -13.81 -6.43
C GLY A 147 18.59 -15.11 -7.25
N ASP A 148 17.98 -16.17 -6.75
CA ASP A 148 17.85 -17.47 -7.45
C ASP A 148 16.82 -17.41 -8.59
N LYS A 149 15.95 -16.39 -8.57
CA LYS A 149 15.02 -16.05 -9.65
C LYS A 149 15.26 -14.62 -10.13
N ALA A 150 15.26 -14.43 -11.45
CA ALA A 150 15.35 -13.10 -12.04
C ALA A 150 14.07 -12.28 -11.76
N PRO A 151 14.19 -10.97 -11.47
CA PRO A 151 13.05 -10.11 -11.27
C PRO A 151 12.10 -10.10 -12.46
N GLU A 152 10.80 -10.03 -12.17
CA GLU A 152 9.77 -9.86 -13.19
C GLU A 152 9.76 -8.43 -13.75
N SER A 153 9.28 -8.27 -14.98
CA SER A 153 9.06 -6.93 -15.54
C SER A 153 7.92 -6.25 -14.80
N HIS A 154 8.24 -5.25 -13.99
CA HIS A 154 7.27 -4.50 -13.21
C HIS A 154 7.56 -3.00 -13.27
N TRP A 155 6.51 -2.15 -13.20
CA TRP A 155 6.66 -0.70 -13.23
C TRP A 155 7.43 -0.15 -12.01
N SER A 156 7.33 -0.84 -10.85
CA SER A 156 8.09 -0.58 -9.63
C SER A 156 9.37 -1.40 -9.60
N PHE A 157 10.10 -1.47 -10.72
CA PHE A 157 11.43 -2.03 -10.83
C PHE A 157 12.32 -1.11 -11.67
N ALA A 158 13.49 -0.78 -11.16
CA ALA A 158 14.49 0.02 -11.85
C ALA A 158 15.91 -0.35 -11.41
N HIS A 159 16.90 -0.07 -12.25
CA HIS A 159 18.32 -0.28 -11.93
C HIS A 159 18.98 0.97 -11.30
N SER A 160 18.31 2.11 -11.39
CA SER A 160 18.75 3.39 -10.79
C SER A 160 17.59 4.10 -10.10
N VAL A 161 17.91 5.04 -9.22
CA VAL A 161 16.89 5.86 -8.53
C VAL A 161 16.04 6.59 -9.56
N LYS A 162 14.72 6.50 -9.41
CA LYS A 162 13.77 7.11 -10.34
C LYS A 162 12.78 7.98 -9.57
N THR A 163 12.68 9.25 -9.91
CA THR A 163 11.64 10.14 -9.38
C THR A 163 10.27 9.71 -9.89
N LEU A 164 9.30 9.63 -8.98
CA LEU A 164 7.95 9.18 -9.26
C LEU A 164 6.92 10.29 -8.98
N THR A 165 5.69 10.08 -9.42
CA THR A 165 4.51 10.89 -9.06
C THR A 165 3.69 10.27 -7.94
N GLY A 166 3.82 8.96 -7.72
CA GLY A 166 3.17 8.18 -6.68
C GLY A 166 4.01 6.96 -6.34
N LEU A 167 4.03 6.57 -5.08
CA LEU A 167 4.69 5.37 -4.59
C LEU A 167 3.75 4.16 -4.69
N TYR A 168 4.28 2.96 -4.55
CA TYR A 168 3.48 1.74 -4.55
C TYR A 168 3.09 1.38 -3.12
N GLY A 169 1.78 1.33 -2.87
CA GLY A 169 1.19 1.18 -1.53
C GLY A 169 1.65 -0.05 -0.75
N CYS A 170 2.08 -1.12 -1.42
CA CYS A 170 2.53 -2.33 -0.75
C CYS A 170 3.88 -2.19 -0.02
N ASN A 171 4.69 -1.17 -0.36
CA ASN A 171 5.99 -0.93 0.27
C ASN A 171 6.41 0.55 0.12
N MET A 172 5.83 1.42 0.89
CA MET A 172 6.13 2.86 0.82
C MET A 172 6.60 3.40 2.17
N ALA A 173 7.70 4.15 2.15
CA ALA A 173 8.23 4.82 3.31
C ALA A 173 8.16 6.34 3.14
N TYR A 174 7.93 7.04 4.25
CA TYR A 174 7.93 8.50 4.28
C TYR A 174 8.69 9.04 5.48
N ARG A 175 9.43 10.11 5.26
CA ARG A 175 10.12 10.85 6.31
C ARG A 175 9.13 11.33 7.37
N GLY A 176 9.58 11.42 8.62
CA GLY A 176 8.75 11.88 9.74
C GLY A 176 8.11 13.24 9.49
N THR A 177 8.77 14.15 8.78
CA THR A 177 8.19 15.46 8.40
C THR A 177 6.90 15.33 7.58
N VAL A 178 6.81 14.32 6.72
CA VAL A 178 5.58 14.02 5.94
C VAL A 178 4.57 13.30 6.81
N ALA A 179 5.00 12.27 7.55
CA ALA A 179 4.12 11.45 8.37
C ALA A 179 3.41 12.24 9.49
N THR A 180 4.06 13.26 10.02
CA THR A 180 3.44 14.17 11.02
C THR A 180 2.46 15.15 10.39
N ALA A 181 2.73 15.61 9.17
CA ALA A 181 1.95 16.65 8.50
C ALA A 181 0.73 16.12 7.73
N LEU A 182 0.77 14.86 7.27
CA LEU A 182 -0.26 14.29 6.40
C LEU A 182 -0.99 13.11 7.06
N ARG A 183 -2.23 12.91 6.61
CA ARG A 183 -3.05 11.72 6.87
C ARG A 183 -3.57 11.18 5.55
N PHE A 184 -3.85 9.88 5.47
CA PHE A 184 -4.57 9.29 4.35
C PHE A 184 -5.99 9.84 4.28
N ASP A 185 -6.52 9.98 3.06
CA ASP A 185 -7.88 10.49 2.87
C ASP A 185 -8.92 9.39 3.08
N GLU A 186 -9.65 9.46 4.18
CA GLU A 186 -10.66 8.47 4.57
C GLU A 186 -11.92 8.50 3.67
N ASN A 187 -12.04 9.49 2.78
CA ASN A 187 -13.04 9.46 1.70
C ASN A 187 -12.70 8.44 0.60
N LEU A 188 -11.53 7.78 0.69
CA LEU A 188 -11.18 6.61 -0.12
C LEU A 188 -11.41 5.34 0.72
N PRO A 189 -12.63 4.79 0.75
CA PRO A 189 -13.01 3.72 1.67
C PRO A 189 -12.53 2.35 1.20
N MET A 190 -12.69 1.34 2.06
CA MET A 190 -12.36 -0.07 1.83
C MET A 190 -10.90 -0.27 1.47
N TYR A 191 -10.59 -0.81 0.27
CA TYR A 191 -9.23 -0.97 -0.25
C TYR A 191 -8.57 0.38 -0.59
N GLY A 192 -9.34 1.49 -0.58
CA GLY A 192 -8.81 2.83 -0.80
C GLY A 192 -8.14 3.07 -2.15
N TRP A 193 -8.49 2.32 -3.22
CA TRP A 193 -7.77 2.32 -4.50
C TRP A 193 -7.29 3.71 -4.94
N GLN A 194 -5.97 3.88 -5.15
CA GLN A 194 -5.23 5.13 -5.39
C GLN A 194 -5.01 6.02 -4.14
N GLU A 195 -5.14 5.48 -2.94
CA GLU A 195 -4.82 6.19 -1.70
C GLU A 195 -3.32 6.49 -1.59
N ASP A 196 -2.49 5.55 -2.09
CA ASP A 196 -1.03 5.65 -2.19
C ASP A 196 -0.60 6.79 -3.13
N PHE A 197 -1.29 6.91 -4.28
CA PHE A 197 -1.08 8.02 -5.20
C PHE A 197 -1.49 9.35 -4.58
N ASP A 198 -2.64 9.43 -3.90
CA ASP A 198 -3.11 10.65 -3.23
C ASP A 198 -2.11 11.11 -2.16
N TYR A 199 -1.70 10.20 -1.28
CA TYR A 199 -0.76 10.51 -0.21
C TYR A 199 0.59 10.94 -0.77
N SER A 200 1.13 10.21 -1.74
CA SER A 200 2.40 10.54 -2.41
C SER A 200 2.33 11.90 -3.12
N SER A 201 1.23 12.19 -3.81
CA SER A 201 1.05 13.46 -4.51
C SER A 201 1.11 14.65 -3.56
N ARG A 202 0.48 14.52 -2.38
CA ARG A 202 0.55 15.54 -1.32
C ARG A 202 1.93 15.60 -0.66
N ALA A 203 2.59 14.45 -0.47
CA ALA A 203 3.94 14.38 0.09
C ALA A 203 4.98 15.12 -0.77
N ARG A 204 4.77 15.20 -2.08
CA ARG A 204 5.66 15.91 -3.02
C ARG A 204 5.78 17.42 -2.75
N GLN A 205 4.90 18.01 -1.95
CA GLN A 205 5.03 19.40 -1.48
C GLN A 205 6.21 19.57 -0.50
N TYR A 206 6.68 18.48 0.10
CA TYR A 206 7.78 18.46 1.07
C TYR A 206 9.12 18.04 0.43
N GLY A 207 9.12 17.47 -0.78
CA GLY A 207 10.31 16.99 -1.47
C GLY A 207 10.00 15.95 -2.52
N GLN A 208 11.01 15.19 -2.92
CA GLN A 208 10.87 14.16 -3.95
C GLN A 208 10.38 12.83 -3.38
N VAL A 209 9.53 12.13 -4.13
CA VAL A 209 9.22 10.71 -3.90
C VAL A 209 9.88 9.88 -5.00
N VAL A 210 10.53 8.78 -4.61
CA VAL A 210 11.39 8.02 -5.52
C VAL A 210 11.17 6.51 -5.43
N LEU A 211 11.50 5.81 -6.50
CA LEU A 211 11.78 4.39 -6.48
C LEU A 211 13.27 4.20 -6.17
N MET A 212 13.54 3.45 -5.10
CA MET A 212 14.89 3.16 -4.61
C MET A 212 15.27 1.71 -4.90
N PRO A 213 16.21 1.46 -5.83
CA PRO A 213 16.53 0.09 -6.26
C PRO A 213 17.12 -0.81 -5.18
N THR A 214 17.75 -0.23 -4.16
CA THR A 214 18.34 -0.98 -3.04
C THR A 214 17.31 -1.50 -2.04
N CYS A 215 16.11 -0.89 -1.99
CA CYS A 215 14.98 -1.39 -1.24
C CYS A 215 14.25 -2.44 -2.08
N ARG A 216 14.45 -3.72 -1.81
CA ARG A 216 13.89 -4.82 -2.62
C ARG A 216 12.88 -5.61 -1.84
N GLY A 217 11.88 -6.17 -2.53
CA GLY A 217 10.91 -7.06 -1.91
C GLY A 217 10.03 -7.77 -2.93
N VAL A 218 9.16 -8.63 -2.42
CA VAL A 218 8.19 -9.40 -3.21
C VAL A 218 6.79 -9.11 -2.66
N HIS A 219 5.84 -8.88 -3.55
CA HIS A 219 4.44 -8.72 -3.22
C HIS A 219 3.70 -10.01 -3.58
N LEU A 220 3.24 -10.75 -2.58
CA LEU A 220 2.64 -12.07 -2.81
C LEU A 220 1.33 -12.00 -3.59
N GLY A 221 0.57 -10.93 -3.42
CA GLY A 221 -0.70 -10.72 -4.12
C GLY A 221 -1.81 -11.64 -3.66
N VAL A 222 -1.85 -11.96 -2.36
CA VAL A 222 -2.84 -12.85 -1.75
C VAL A 222 -4.27 -12.41 -2.05
N SER A 223 -5.15 -13.36 -2.38
CA SER A 223 -6.52 -13.05 -2.83
C SER A 223 -7.54 -12.90 -1.70
N SER A 224 -7.27 -13.42 -0.50
CA SER A 224 -8.14 -13.24 0.68
C SER A 224 -8.31 -11.75 1.04
N GLY A 225 -9.44 -11.38 1.59
CA GLY A 225 -9.74 -9.99 1.99
C GLY A 225 -10.01 -9.00 0.84
N ARG A 226 -10.01 -9.45 -0.42
CA ARG A 226 -10.25 -8.56 -1.58
C ARG A 226 -11.70 -8.07 -1.65
N THR A 227 -11.86 -6.84 -2.07
CA THR A 227 -13.16 -6.19 -2.36
C THR A 227 -13.86 -6.86 -3.55
N SER A 228 -15.21 -6.93 -3.53
CA SER A 228 -16.00 -7.44 -4.66
C SER A 228 -15.72 -6.71 -5.96
N GLY A 229 -15.91 -7.40 -7.10
CA GLY A 229 -15.69 -6.79 -8.42
C GLY A 229 -16.50 -5.52 -8.62
N VAL A 230 -17.79 -5.49 -8.22
CA VAL A 230 -18.67 -4.33 -8.37
C VAL A 230 -18.12 -3.12 -7.60
N ARG A 231 -17.78 -3.28 -6.34
CA ARG A 231 -17.21 -2.22 -5.51
C ARG A 231 -15.88 -1.71 -6.05
N PHE A 232 -15.00 -2.62 -6.45
CA PHE A 232 -13.73 -2.23 -7.04
C PHE A 232 -13.92 -1.49 -8.37
N GLY A 233 -14.84 -1.96 -9.23
CA GLY A 233 -15.20 -1.30 -10.47
C GLY A 233 -15.74 0.11 -10.26
N TYR A 234 -16.61 0.32 -9.27
CA TYR A 234 -17.10 1.65 -8.89
C TYR A 234 -15.93 2.57 -8.53
N SER A 235 -15.02 2.11 -7.68
CA SER A 235 -13.84 2.87 -7.26
C SER A 235 -12.91 3.22 -8.43
N GLN A 236 -12.82 2.39 -9.48
CA GLN A 236 -12.01 2.66 -10.68
C GLN A 236 -12.45 3.90 -11.46
N ILE A 237 -13.65 4.38 -11.25
CA ILE A 237 -14.19 5.62 -11.86
C ILE A 237 -14.29 6.72 -10.79
N ALA A 238 -14.88 6.42 -9.63
CA ALA A 238 -15.15 7.41 -8.59
C ALA A 238 -13.88 8.02 -7.99
N ASN A 239 -12.88 7.19 -7.65
CA ASN A 239 -11.67 7.67 -6.98
C ASN A 239 -10.82 8.59 -7.87
N PRO A 240 -10.50 8.26 -9.15
CA PRO A 240 -9.77 9.19 -10.01
C PRO A 240 -10.46 10.53 -10.22
N ILE A 241 -11.80 10.55 -10.36
CA ILE A 241 -12.56 11.80 -10.48
C ILE A 241 -12.48 12.60 -9.16
N PHE A 242 -12.64 11.94 -8.02
CA PHE A 242 -12.51 12.57 -6.71
C PHE A 242 -11.11 13.20 -6.54
N LEU A 243 -10.05 12.44 -6.85
CA LEU A 243 -8.66 12.90 -6.73
C LEU A 243 -8.34 14.04 -7.72
N ALA A 244 -8.93 14.03 -8.93
CA ALA A 244 -8.79 15.12 -9.87
C ALA A 244 -9.49 16.41 -9.39
N ARG A 245 -10.68 16.28 -8.81
CA ARG A 245 -11.40 17.40 -8.19
C ARG A 245 -10.66 17.97 -6.97
N LYS A 246 -10.04 17.10 -6.18
CA LYS A 246 -9.21 17.45 -5.02
C LYS A 246 -7.88 18.10 -5.42
N GLY A 247 -7.40 17.90 -6.65
CA GLY A 247 -6.11 18.40 -7.14
C GLY A 247 -4.92 17.48 -6.88
N SER A 248 -5.14 16.29 -6.29
CA SER A 248 -4.07 15.29 -6.08
C SER A 248 -3.70 14.57 -7.38
N MET A 249 -4.61 14.53 -8.35
CA MET A 249 -4.41 13.88 -9.65
C MET A 249 -4.78 14.86 -10.79
N THR A 250 -4.03 14.84 -11.89
CA THR A 250 -4.42 15.62 -13.05
C THR A 250 -5.59 14.95 -13.78
N TRP A 251 -6.49 15.74 -14.40
CA TRP A 251 -7.60 15.20 -15.19
C TRP A 251 -7.14 14.28 -16.33
N ARG A 252 -5.95 14.58 -16.92
CA ARG A 252 -5.35 13.71 -17.95
C ARG A 252 -4.98 12.34 -17.39
N THR A 253 -4.38 12.30 -16.19
CA THR A 253 -4.03 11.05 -15.51
C THR A 253 -5.28 10.27 -15.13
N ALA A 254 -6.27 10.93 -14.55
CA ALA A 254 -7.56 10.34 -14.19
C ALA A 254 -8.26 9.70 -15.40
N ALA A 255 -8.38 10.46 -16.51
CA ALA A 255 -8.99 9.96 -17.75
C ALA A 255 -8.24 8.74 -18.32
N LYS A 256 -6.90 8.81 -18.40
CA LYS A 256 -6.07 7.68 -18.86
C LYS A 256 -6.28 6.43 -18.00
N LEU A 257 -6.31 6.60 -16.67
CA LEU A 257 -6.47 5.50 -15.72
C LEU A 257 -7.86 4.86 -15.83
N MET A 258 -8.91 5.68 -15.85
CA MET A 258 -10.28 5.21 -16.01
C MET A 258 -10.47 4.47 -17.34
N SER A 259 -10.02 5.06 -18.47
CA SER A 259 -10.12 4.44 -19.80
C SER A 259 -9.38 3.12 -19.88
N LYS A 260 -8.14 3.05 -19.36
CA LYS A 260 -7.35 1.81 -19.31
C LYS A 260 -8.10 0.71 -18.55
N ASN A 261 -8.63 1.02 -17.38
CA ASN A 261 -9.35 0.05 -16.57
C ASN A 261 -10.67 -0.38 -17.21
N PHE A 262 -11.44 0.56 -17.75
CA PHE A 262 -12.70 0.27 -18.43
C PHE A 262 -12.49 -0.66 -19.64
N ILE A 263 -11.55 -0.31 -20.53
CA ILE A 263 -11.20 -1.13 -21.70
C ILE A 263 -10.74 -2.52 -21.26
N ALA A 264 -9.89 -2.60 -20.25
CA ALA A 264 -9.42 -3.88 -19.70
C ALA A 264 -10.57 -4.72 -19.13
N ASN A 265 -11.52 -4.11 -18.41
CA ASN A 265 -12.68 -4.81 -17.87
C ASN A 265 -13.60 -5.32 -19.00
N VAL A 266 -13.83 -4.52 -20.04
CA VAL A 266 -14.61 -4.94 -21.24
C VAL A 266 -13.93 -6.12 -21.93
N ALA A 267 -12.65 -5.98 -22.30
CA ALA A 267 -11.92 -7.02 -23.00
C ALA A 267 -11.87 -8.33 -22.21
N LYS A 268 -11.52 -8.26 -20.91
CA LYS A 268 -11.42 -9.46 -20.06
C LYS A 268 -12.78 -10.12 -19.78
N THR A 269 -13.86 -9.35 -19.78
CA THR A 269 -15.23 -9.88 -19.71
C THR A 269 -15.58 -10.63 -20.99
N LEU A 270 -15.31 -10.03 -22.16
CA LEU A 270 -15.59 -10.64 -23.47
C LEU A 270 -14.77 -11.92 -23.71
N PHE A 271 -13.50 -11.92 -23.31
CA PHE A 271 -12.62 -13.11 -23.39
C PHE A 271 -12.81 -14.09 -22.23
N MET A 272 -13.86 -13.94 -21.40
CA MET A 272 -14.20 -14.82 -20.28
C MET A 272 -13.04 -15.16 -19.33
N ILE A 273 -12.14 -14.20 -19.10
CA ILE A 273 -11.01 -14.35 -18.18
C ILE A 273 -11.53 -14.38 -16.74
N ARG A 274 -11.26 -15.48 -15.99
CA ARG A 274 -11.85 -15.74 -14.66
C ARG A 274 -10.94 -15.44 -13.46
N ILE A 275 -9.72 -14.95 -13.67
CA ILE A 275 -8.76 -14.63 -12.58
C ILE A 275 -9.34 -13.63 -11.58
N LYS A 276 -10.25 -12.77 -12.03
CA LYS A 276 -10.94 -11.74 -11.23
C LYS A 276 -12.36 -11.57 -11.74
N ASP A 277 -13.25 -10.99 -10.90
CA ASP A 277 -14.62 -10.65 -11.27
C ASP A 277 -14.66 -9.41 -12.19
N PHE A 278 -14.27 -9.59 -13.46
CA PHE A 278 -14.32 -8.51 -14.47
C PHE A 278 -15.73 -8.09 -14.86
N PRO A 279 -16.73 -9.00 -14.98
CA PRO A 279 -18.12 -8.62 -15.17
C PRO A 279 -18.64 -7.73 -14.04
N GLY A 280 -18.35 -8.09 -12.78
CA GLY A 280 -18.69 -7.25 -11.63
C GLY A 280 -18.01 -5.88 -11.69
N ARG A 281 -16.73 -5.81 -12.09
CA ARG A 281 -16.03 -4.53 -12.28
C ARG A 281 -16.69 -3.65 -13.34
N LEU A 282 -17.07 -4.25 -14.46
CA LEU A 282 -17.77 -3.53 -15.52
C LEU A 282 -19.12 -2.99 -15.03
N LYS A 283 -19.90 -3.80 -14.28
CA LYS A 283 -21.14 -3.37 -13.63
C LYS A 283 -20.90 -2.16 -12.71
N GLY A 284 -19.87 -2.22 -11.88
CA GLY A 284 -19.48 -1.11 -11.00
C GLY A 284 -19.06 0.14 -11.76
N ASN A 285 -18.33 -0.01 -12.87
CA ASN A 285 -17.96 1.11 -13.73
C ASN A 285 -19.23 1.83 -14.29
N PHE A 286 -20.22 1.08 -14.81
CA PHE A 286 -21.48 1.66 -15.30
C PHE A 286 -22.27 2.35 -14.18
N GLN A 287 -22.31 1.79 -12.99
CA GLN A 287 -22.96 2.41 -11.85
C GLN A 287 -22.31 3.74 -11.48
N ALA A 288 -20.97 3.81 -11.43
CA ALA A 288 -20.26 5.05 -11.17
C ALA A 288 -20.48 6.11 -12.27
N VAL A 289 -20.53 5.69 -13.55
CA VAL A 289 -20.87 6.61 -14.67
C VAL A 289 -22.29 7.15 -14.53
N ARG A 290 -23.27 6.30 -14.18
CA ARG A 290 -24.65 6.76 -13.90
C ARG A 290 -24.69 7.79 -12.78
N ASP A 291 -23.95 7.53 -11.67
CA ASP A 291 -23.90 8.44 -10.55
C ASP A 291 -23.19 9.75 -10.90
N LEU A 292 -22.19 9.71 -11.78
CA LEU A 292 -21.57 10.92 -12.34
C LEU A 292 -22.58 11.77 -13.12
N MET A 293 -23.38 11.13 -14.01
CA MET A 293 -24.38 11.82 -14.84
C MET A 293 -25.53 12.41 -14.00
N THR A 294 -25.83 11.80 -12.83
CA THR A 294 -26.87 12.27 -11.91
C THR A 294 -26.36 13.19 -10.80
N GLY A 295 -25.06 13.54 -10.82
CA GLY A 295 -24.43 14.40 -9.80
C GLY A 295 -24.24 13.74 -8.43
N LYS A 296 -24.40 12.42 -8.34
CA LYS A 296 -24.33 11.64 -7.07
C LYS A 296 -23.00 10.93 -6.86
N LEU A 297 -22.02 11.10 -7.77
CA LEU A 297 -20.76 10.40 -7.69
C LEU A 297 -19.98 10.79 -6.44
N ASN A 298 -19.77 9.81 -5.56
CA ASN A 298 -18.98 9.94 -4.34
C ASN A 298 -18.24 8.61 -4.07
N PRO A 299 -16.93 8.60 -3.79
CA PRO A 299 -16.23 7.36 -3.43
C PRO A 299 -16.86 6.61 -2.26
N LEU A 300 -17.42 7.31 -1.27
CA LEU A 300 -18.08 6.69 -0.11
C LEU A 300 -19.32 5.88 -0.47
N HIS A 301 -19.97 6.16 -1.61
CA HIS A 301 -21.14 5.41 -2.06
C HIS A 301 -20.85 3.92 -2.32
N VAL A 302 -19.56 3.56 -2.47
CA VAL A 302 -19.15 2.16 -2.59
C VAL A 302 -19.48 1.33 -1.34
N LEU A 303 -19.71 1.96 -0.20
CA LEU A 303 -20.08 1.29 1.04
C LEU A 303 -21.53 0.76 1.00
N ASP A 304 -22.38 1.39 0.17
CA ASP A 304 -23.81 1.09 0.03
C ASP A 304 -24.11 0.10 -1.11
N ILE A 305 -23.08 -0.35 -1.85
CA ILE A 305 -23.18 -1.25 -3.01
C ILE A 305 -22.96 -2.71 -2.63
#